data_e9472bf17e6dd6035b4b77c8a55409f6
#
_entry.id   e9472bf17e6dd6035b4b77c8a55409f6
#
_cell.length_a   1.000
_cell.length_b   1.000
_cell.length_c   1.000
_cell.angle_alpha   90.00
_cell.angle_beta   90.00
_cell.angle_gamma   90.00
#
_symmetry.space_group_name_H-M   'P 1'
#
loop_
_entity.id
_entity.type
_entity.pdbx_description
1 polymer ?
#
loop_
_entity_poly.entity_id
_entity_poly.type
_entity_poly.pdbx_seq_one_letter_code
_entity_poly.pdbx_strand_id
1 'polypeptide(L)'
;MSNFFEQELRKLFADGSVIHDPVFVGRACLGGLDRNRQVRAEFVTLGHADHYAALRLTLLDNDQGVLDKLTLRFKDVWGKQKIPNNPYLRDGVDPHIWVDGNRIDWYAYHPTQEDYRQLRQMASDYVETFRIQVPAKDHGPKLVYICAPLRGEVEKNIEFARQKAQEVFQAGDIPV
;
A
#
# COMPACT_ATOMS: atom_id res chain seq x y z
N MET A 1 4.51 -15.46 11.17
CA MET A 1 4.80 -15.70 9.74
C MET A 1 3.94 -14.74 8.92
N SER A 2 4.54 -14.03 7.96
CA SER A 2 3.75 -13.20 7.04
C SER A 2 2.88 -14.10 6.16
N ASN A 3 1.63 -13.68 5.92
CA ASN A 3 0.74 -14.45 5.06
C ASN A 3 1.14 -14.31 3.58
N PHE A 4 0.58 -15.17 2.73
CA PHE A 4 0.87 -15.16 1.29
C PHE A 4 0.68 -13.78 0.66
N PHE A 5 -0.43 -13.10 0.93
CA PHE A 5 -0.75 -11.80 0.32
C PHE A 5 0.23 -10.71 0.76
N GLU A 6 0.65 -10.74 2.02
CA GLU A 6 1.67 -9.83 2.52
C GLU A 6 2.99 -10.00 1.76
N GLN A 7 3.42 -11.24 1.53
CA GLN A 7 4.64 -11.52 0.77
C GLN A 7 4.54 -10.99 -0.67
N GLU A 8 3.39 -11.19 -1.31
CA GLU A 8 3.15 -10.70 -2.67
C GLU A 8 3.10 -9.16 -2.73
N LEU A 9 2.44 -8.50 -1.78
CA LEU A 9 2.41 -7.03 -1.70
C LEU A 9 3.79 -6.44 -1.38
N ARG A 10 4.61 -7.13 -0.58
CA ARG A 10 6.00 -6.69 -0.32
C ARG A 10 6.86 -6.68 -1.59
N LYS A 11 6.67 -7.61 -2.51
CA LYS A 11 7.36 -7.60 -3.80
C LYS A 11 7.05 -6.34 -4.63
N LEU A 12 5.88 -5.75 -4.41
CA LEU A 12 5.44 -4.55 -5.12
C LEU A 12 5.84 -3.25 -4.42
N PHE A 13 5.72 -3.18 -3.11
CA PHE A 13 5.68 -1.91 -2.39
C PHE A 13 6.66 -1.77 -1.22
N ALA A 14 7.46 -2.80 -0.89
CA ALA A 14 8.32 -2.75 0.29
C ALA A 14 9.43 -1.69 0.22
N ASP A 15 9.81 -1.26 -0.97
CA ASP A 15 10.85 -0.24 -1.16
C ASP A 15 10.38 1.21 -0.92
N GLY A 16 9.08 1.40 -0.68
CA GLY A 16 8.51 2.72 -0.40
C GLY A 16 8.44 3.67 -1.59
N SER A 17 8.79 3.22 -2.80
CA SER A 17 8.84 4.08 -3.99
C SER A 17 7.47 4.53 -4.49
N VAL A 18 6.45 3.70 -4.34
CA VAL A 18 5.07 3.98 -4.78
C VAL A 18 4.19 4.41 -3.60
N ILE A 19 4.30 3.70 -2.49
CA ILE A 19 3.57 3.92 -1.25
C ILE A 19 4.60 4.26 -0.18
N HIS A 20 4.59 5.46 0.37
CA HIS A 20 5.54 5.87 1.40
C HIS A 20 5.26 5.17 2.73
N ASP A 21 6.32 4.75 3.42
CA ASP A 21 6.25 4.07 4.72
C ASP A 21 5.22 2.93 4.74
N PRO A 22 5.36 1.92 3.86
CA PRO A 22 4.36 0.91 3.66
C PRO A 22 4.20 0.01 4.88
N VAL A 23 2.97 -0.09 5.38
CA VAL A 23 2.56 -1.00 6.46
C VAL A 23 1.71 -2.11 5.87
N PHE A 24 2.07 -3.36 6.16
CA PHE A 24 1.39 -4.54 5.63
C PHE A 24 0.50 -5.13 6.71
N VAL A 25 -0.81 -5.16 6.44
CA VAL A 25 -1.82 -5.67 7.36
C VAL A 25 -2.74 -6.65 6.65
N GLY A 26 -2.62 -7.92 6.98
CA GLY A 26 -3.44 -8.98 6.38
C GLY A 26 -3.26 -9.07 4.86
N ARG A 27 -4.26 -8.67 4.11
CA ARG A 27 -4.29 -8.72 2.64
C ARG A 27 -4.08 -7.36 1.99
N ALA A 28 -3.69 -6.36 2.77
CA ALA A 28 -3.53 -5.00 2.31
C ALA A 28 -2.16 -4.43 2.69
N CYS A 29 -1.71 -3.50 1.87
CA CYS A 29 -0.63 -2.58 2.15
C CYS A 29 -1.22 -1.17 2.24
N LEU A 30 -0.88 -0.46 3.31
CA LEU A 30 -1.26 0.94 3.51
C LEU A 30 0.00 1.77 3.66
N GLY A 31 -0.06 3.02 3.24
CA GLY A 31 1.02 3.97 3.47
C GLY A 31 0.70 5.34 2.91
N GLY A 32 1.66 6.25 3.00
CA GLY A 32 1.48 7.62 2.57
C GLY A 32 1.45 7.77 1.05
N LEU A 33 0.52 8.56 0.55
CA LEU A 33 0.59 9.16 -0.77
C LEU A 33 1.37 10.48 -0.69
N ASP A 34 1.01 11.27 0.28
CA ASP A 34 1.65 12.52 0.69
C ASP A 34 1.25 12.85 2.15
N ARG A 35 1.48 14.11 2.58
CA ARG A 35 1.21 14.54 3.95
C ARG A 35 -0.22 14.29 4.45
N ASN A 36 -1.21 14.38 3.56
CA ASN A 36 -2.63 14.38 3.92
C ASN A 36 -3.43 13.26 3.26
N ARG A 37 -2.79 12.39 2.52
CA ARG A 37 -3.47 11.33 1.77
C ARG A 37 -2.72 10.01 1.90
N GLN A 38 -3.46 8.93 1.80
CA GLN A 38 -2.96 7.57 1.92
C GLN A 38 -3.30 6.75 0.69
N VAL A 39 -2.54 5.70 0.48
CA VAL A 39 -2.81 4.67 -0.52
C VAL A 39 -3.04 3.35 0.20
N ARG A 40 -4.11 2.67 -0.16
CA ARG A 40 -4.35 1.28 0.20
C ARG A 40 -4.25 0.42 -1.06
N ALA A 41 -3.37 -0.56 -1.03
CA ALA A 41 -3.23 -1.54 -2.09
C ALA A 41 -3.65 -2.93 -1.60
N GLU A 42 -4.43 -3.66 -2.38
CA GLU A 42 -4.90 -5.00 -2.03
C GLU A 42 -5.15 -5.87 -3.27
N PHE A 43 -4.90 -7.16 -3.15
CA PHE A 43 -5.35 -8.11 -4.17
C PHE A 43 -6.84 -8.40 -3.99
N VAL A 44 -7.60 -8.37 -5.09
CA VAL A 44 -9.06 -8.52 -5.07
C VAL A 44 -9.53 -9.61 -6.01
N THR A 45 -10.65 -10.23 -5.63
CA THR A 45 -11.38 -11.15 -6.47
C THR A 45 -12.33 -10.40 -7.41
N LEU A 46 -12.57 -10.96 -8.60
CA LEU A 46 -13.50 -10.40 -9.58
C LEU A 46 -14.47 -11.51 -10.03
N GLY A 47 -15.36 -11.92 -9.14
CA GLY A 47 -16.39 -12.89 -9.43
C GLY A 47 -16.31 -14.18 -8.62
N HIS A 48 -15.18 -14.88 -8.60
CA HIS A 48 -15.00 -16.07 -7.78
C HIS A 48 -14.21 -15.71 -6.51
N ALA A 49 -14.66 -16.20 -5.36
CA ALA A 49 -14.08 -15.86 -4.06
C ALA A 49 -12.64 -16.34 -3.87
N ASP A 50 -12.27 -17.41 -4.57
CA ASP A 50 -10.94 -18.01 -4.56
C ASP A 50 -10.03 -17.56 -5.70
N HIS A 51 -10.48 -16.59 -6.51
CA HIS A 51 -9.81 -16.14 -7.72
C HIS A 51 -9.34 -14.70 -7.61
N TYR A 52 -8.12 -14.49 -7.17
CA TYR A 52 -7.51 -13.15 -7.09
C TYR A 52 -7.07 -12.72 -8.49
N ALA A 53 -7.80 -11.78 -9.05
CA ALA A 53 -7.73 -11.42 -10.46
C ALA A 53 -7.25 -10.00 -10.72
N ALA A 54 -7.02 -9.21 -9.68
CA ALA A 54 -6.60 -7.82 -9.81
C ALA A 54 -5.87 -7.29 -8.58
N LEU A 55 -5.06 -6.27 -8.81
CA LEU A 55 -4.58 -5.35 -7.77
C LEU A 55 -5.48 -4.11 -7.75
N ARG A 56 -6.02 -3.77 -6.60
CA ARG A 56 -6.78 -2.54 -6.38
C ARG A 56 -5.95 -1.55 -5.59
N LEU A 57 -5.87 -0.33 -6.10
CA LEU A 57 -5.37 0.83 -5.39
C LEU A 57 -6.55 1.72 -5.01
N THR A 58 -6.63 2.12 -3.75
CA THR A 58 -7.62 3.05 -3.24
C THR A 58 -6.89 4.23 -2.63
N LEU A 59 -7.16 5.42 -3.12
CA LEU A 59 -6.61 6.66 -2.59
C LEU A 59 -7.59 7.22 -1.56
N LEU A 60 -7.07 7.56 -0.39
CA LEU A 60 -7.84 7.96 0.77
C LEU A 60 -7.38 9.34 1.26
N ASP A 61 -8.30 10.12 1.75
CA ASP A 61 -7.98 11.30 2.55
C ASP A 61 -7.68 10.94 4.02
N ASN A 62 -7.37 11.93 4.84
CA ASN A 62 -7.09 11.73 6.26
C ASN A 62 -8.27 11.18 7.06
N ASP A 63 -9.49 11.42 6.60
CA ASP A 63 -10.73 10.95 7.24
C ASP A 63 -11.16 9.58 6.71
N GLN A 64 -10.27 8.91 5.96
CA GLN A 64 -10.51 7.62 5.29
C GLN A 64 -11.60 7.69 4.21
N GLY A 65 -11.93 8.89 3.76
CA GLY A 65 -12.78 9.11 2.59
C GLY A 65 -12.09 8.68 1.31
N VAL A 66 -12.81 7.98 0.44
CA VAL A 66 -12.26 7.49 -0.83
C VAL A 66 -12.21 8.65 -1.82
N LEU A 67 -11.00 9.00 -2.24
CA LEU A 67 -10.75 10.03 -3.25
C LEU A 67 -10.84 9.46 -4.67
N ASP A 68 -10.21 8.30 -4.88
CA ASP A 68 -10.21 7.63 -6.18
C ASP A 68 -9.85 6.14 -6.03
N LYS A 69 -10.10 5.34 -7.08
CA LYS A 69 -9.78 3.91 -7.14
C LYS A 69 -9.30 3.51 -8.52
N LEU A 70 -8.25 2.69 -8.54
CA LEU A 70 -7.82 1.98 -9.73
C LEU A 70 -7.88 0.47 -9.47
N THR A 71 -8.38 -0.29 -10.43
CA THR A 71 -8.34 -1.75 -10.41
C THR A 71 -7.57 -2.25 -11.63
N LEU A 72 -6.36 -2.74 -11.40
CA LEU A 72 -5.49 -3.32 -12.41
C LEU A 72 -5.80 -4.82 -12.53
N ARG A 73 -6.61 -5.16 -13.51
CA ARG A 73 -6.95 -6.57 -13.79
C ARG A 73 -5.75 -7.25 -14.44
N PHE A 74 -5.34 -8.39 -13.92
CA PHE A 74 -4.18 -9.11 -14.43
C PHE A 74 -4.31 -9.50 -15.90
N LYS A 75 -5.52 -9.85 -16.35
CA LYS A 75 -5.79 -10.12 -17.77
C LYS A 75 -5.55 -8.92 -18.68
N ASP A 76 -5.75 -7.71 -18.18
CA ASP A 76 -5.57 -6.49 -18.96
C ASP A 76 -4.11 -6.04 -18.92
N VAL A 77 -3.45 -6.20 -17.76
CA VAL A 77 -2.03 -5.88 -17.57
C VAL A 77 -1.12 -6.81 -18.37
N TRP A 78 -1.37 -8.12 -18.26
CA TRP A 78 -0.49 -9.14 -18.87
C TRP A 78 -0.97 -9.64 -20.23
N GLY A 79 -2.18 -9.25 -20.63
CA GLY A 79 -2.82 -9.69 -21.85
C GLY A 79 -3.38 -11.12 -21.75
N LYS A 80 -4.24 -11.46 -22.68
CA LYS A 80 -4.93 -12.76 -22.71
C LYS A 80 -4.01 -13.98 -22.75
N GLN A 81 -2.81 -13.80 -23.27
CA GLN A 81 -1.80 -14.86 -23.37
C GLN A 81 -1.25 -15.30 -22.01
N LYS A 82 -1.32 -14.42 -21.01
CA LYS A 82 -0.81 -14.67 -19.66
C LYS A 82 -1.84 -15.30 -18.73
N ILE A 83 -3.08 -15.43 -19.19
CA ILE A 83 -4.16 -16.14 -18.51
C ILE A 83 -4.58 -17.29 -19.39
N PRO A 84 -3.78 -18.33 -19.47
CA PRO A 84 -4.07 -19.47 -20.33
C PRO A 84 -5.28 -20.23 -19.82
N ASN A 85 -6.03 -20.85 -20.72
CA ASN A 85 -7.21 -21.65 -20.38
C ASN A 85 -6.91 -22.84 -19.47
N ASN A 86 -5.68 -23.29 -19.50
CA ASN A 86 -5.17 -24.30 -18.59
C ASN A 86 -3.67 -24.11 -18.37
N PRO A 87 -3.32 -23.11 -17.63
CA PRO A 87 -1.97 -22.58 -17.61
C PRO A 87 -0.97 -23.41 -16.87
N TYR A 88 -1.46 -24.35 -16.21
CA TYR A 88 -0.85 -24.77 -15.01
C TYR A 88 -0.43 -26.15 -15.09
N LEU A 89 -0.61 -26.61 -16.19
CA LEU A 89 -0.08 -27.86 -16.63
C LEU A 89 1.36 -27.70 -17.14
N ARG A 90 2.17 -26.98 -16.41
CA ARG A 90 3.57 -27.32 -16.37
C ARG A 90 3.66 -28.55 -15.49
N ASP A 91 4.08 -29.65 -16.09
CA ASP A 91 4.29 -30.92 -15.40
C ASP A 91 4.99 -30.68 -14.05
N GLY A 92 4.36 -31.11 -12.96
CA GLY A 92 4.89 -31.04 -11.62
C GLY A 92 4.67 -29.73 -10.84
N VAL A 93 3.95 -28.74 -11.38
CA VAL A 93 3.56 -27.55 -10.63
C VAL A 93 2.14 -27.73 -10.10
N ASP A 94 1.98 -27.63 -8.79
CA ASP A 94 0.64 -27.57 -8.20
C ASP A 94 -0.04 -26.28 -8.70
N PRO A 95 -1.16 -26.39 -9.42
CA PRO A 95 -1.87 -25.23 -9.94
C PRO A 95 -2.57 -24.42 -8.86
N HIS A 96 -2.60 -24.90 -7.64
CA HIS A 96 -3.30 -24.26 -6.54
C HIS A 96 -2.35 -23.90 -5.43
N ILE A 97 -2.66 -22.82 -4.75
CA ILE A 97 -2.03 -22.45 -3.49
C ILE A 97 -3.07 -22.41 -2.39
N TRP A 98 -2.63 -22.63 -1.17
CA TRP A 98 -3.46 -22.61 0.02
C TRP A 98 -3.16 -21.35 0.81
N VAL A 99 -4.21 -20.58 1.10
CA VAL A 99 -4.12 -19.36 1.92
C VAL A 99 -5.19 -19.44 3.00
N ASP A 100 -4.76 -19.37 4.25
CA ASP A 100 -5.65 -19.48 5.42
C ASP A 100 -6.57 -20.71 5.37
N GLY A 101 -6.05 -21.83 4.92
CA GLY A 101 -6.81 -23.09 4.76
C GLY A 101 -7.74 -23.15 3.54
N ASN A 102 -7.77 -22.11 2.73
CA ASN A 102 -8.56 -22.09 1.49
C ASN A 102 -7.67 -22.26 0.27
N ARG A 103 -8.12 -23.06 -0.67
CA ARG A 103 -7.50 -23.20 -1.99
C ARG A 103 -7.81 -21.97 -2.83
N ILE A 104 -6.80 -21.39 -3.46
CA ILE A 104 -6.98 -20.27 -4.39
C ILE A 104 -6.27 -20.56 -5.72
N ASP A 105 -6.83 -20.03 -6.80
CA ASP A 105 -6.32 -20.19 -8.15
C ASP A 105 -5.28 -19.14 -8.53
N TRP A 106 -4.38 -18.82 -7.59
CA TRP A 106 -3.27 -17.89 -7.84
C TRP A 106 -2.38 -18.35 -8.99
N TYR A 107 -2.33 -19.64 -9.19
CA TYR A 107 -1.65 -20.24 -10.32
C TYR A 107 -2.02 -19.61 -11.66
N ALA A 108 -3.28 -19.11 -11.80
CA ALA A 108 -3.73 -18.46 -13.02
C ALA A 108 -2.86 -17.28 -13.40
N TYR A 109 -2.14 -16.76 -12.46
CA TYR A 109 -1.43 -15.52 -12.62
C TYR A 109 0.03 -15.59 -12.22
N HIS A 110 0.53 -16.75 -11.81
CA HIS A 110 1.92 -16.97 -11.39
C HIS A 110 2.86 -15.87 -11.88
N PRO A 111 2.88 -14.69 -11.23
CA PRO A 111 3.58 -13.53 -11.75
C PRO A 111 5.08 -13.79 -11.78
N THR A 112 5.70 -13.46 -12.90
CA THR A 112 7.16 -13.38 -13.01
C THR A 112 7.67 -12.09 -12.39
N GLN A 113 8.98 -11.93 -12.22
CA GLN A 113 9.55 -10.67 -11.77
C GLN A 113 9.20 -9.51 -12.71
N GLU A 114 9.16 -9.78 -14.02
CA GLU A 114 8.76 -8.80 -15.02
C GLU A 114 7.30 -8.38 -14.85
N ASP A 115 6.41 -9.32 -14.53
CA ASP A 115 5.00 -9.04 -14.27
C ASP A 115 4.85 -8.14 -13.03
N TYR A 116 5.61 -8.37 -11.96
CA TYR A 116 5.63 -7.50 -10.79
C TYR A 116 6.16 -6.10 -11.13
N ARG A 117 7.20 -6.01 -11.94
CA ARG A 117 7.76 -4.73 -12.39
C ARG A 117 6.73 -3.92 -13.18
N GLN A 118 6.04 -4.56 -14.12
CA GLN A 118 4.99 -3.93 -14.92
C GLN A 118 3.82 -3.46 -14.03
N LEU A 119 3.37 -4.30 -13.12
CA LEU A 119 2.27 -3.97 -12.21
C LEU A 119 2.64 -2.79 -11.29
N ARG A 120 3.87 -2.78 -10.77
CA ARG A 120 4.40 -1.68 -9.96
C ARG A 120 4.48 -0.39 -10.76
N GLN A 121 4.96 -0.44 -12.01
CA GLN A 121 5.04 0.74 -12.86
C GLN A 121 3.66 1.35 -13.09
N MET A 122 2.66 0.53 -13.42
CA MET A 122 1.28 1.02 -13.60
C MET A 122 0.70 1.63 -12.33
N ALA A 123 1.00 1.04 -11.16
CA ALA A 123 0.61 1.60 -9.86
C ALA A 123 1.28 2.95 -9.58
N SER A 124 2.57 3.06 -9.89
CA SER A 124 3.34 4.31 -9.77
C SER A 124 2.78 5.40 -10.68
N ASP A 125 2.56 5.09 -11.93
CA ASP A 125 2.03 6.05 -12.92
C ASP A 125 0.66 6.59 -12.49
N TYR A 126 -0.19 5.73 -11.96
CA TYR A 126 -1.49 6.13 -11.42
C TYR A 126 -1.36 7.08 -10.24
N VAL A 127 -0.54 6.72 -9.26
CA VAL A 127 -0.31 7.52 -8.05
C VAL A 127 0.26 8.89 -8.41
N GLU A 128 1.26 8.94 -9.29
CA GLU A 128 1.88 10.20 -9.73
C GLU A 128 0.90 11.06 -10.54
N THR A 129 0.15 10.45 -11.44
CA THR A 129 -0.87 11.17 -12.22
C THR A 129 -1.91 11.81 -11.30
N PHE A 130 -2.36 11.07 -10.28
CA PHE A 130 -3.30 11.60 -9.29
C PHE A 130 -2.70 12.76 -8.49
N ARG A 131 -1.45 12.65 -8.04
CA ARG A 131 -0.76 13.75 -7.31
C ARG A 131 -0.74 15.05 -8.11
N ILE A 132 -0.50 14.94 -9.43
CA ILE A 132 -0.45 16.10 -10.33
C ILE A 132 -1.85 16.68 -10.56
N GLN A 133 -2.84 15.84 -10.84
CA GLN A 133 -4.19 16.28 -11.19
C GLN A 133 -4.99 16.76 -9.98
N VAL A 134 -4.75 16.18 -8.81
CA VAL A 134 -5.42 16.50 -7.57
C VAL A 134 -4.37 16.90 -6.53
N PRO A 135 -3.90 18.15 -6.56
CA PRO A 135 -2.93 18.60 -5.57
C PRO A 135 -3.51 18.48 -4.16
N ALA A 136 -2.64 18.12 -3.21
CA ALA A 136 -3.04 18.06 -1.82
C ALA A 136 -3.62 19.41 -1.38
N LYS A 137 -4.75 19.39 -0.67
CA LYS A 137 -5.26 20.59 -0.04
C LYS A 137 -4.23 21.04 0.99
N ASP A 138 -3.67 22.20 0.79
CA ASP A 138 -2.82 22.83 1.80
C ASP A 138 -3.73 23.29 2.94
N HIS A 139 -3.77 22.51 4.00
CA HIS A 139 -4.49 22.90 5.22
C HIS A 139 -3.68 23.87 6.09
N GLY A 140 -2.56 24.35 5.57
CA GLY A 140 -1.62 25.15 6.35
C GLY A 140 -0.93 24.35 7.47
N PRO A 141 -0.05 24.99 8.23
CA PRO A 141 0.60 24.34 9.35
C PRO A 141 -0.42 23.97 10.44
N LYS A 142 -0.35 22.73 10.93
CA LYS A 142 -1.19 22.27 12.04
C LYS A 142 -0.60 22.72 13.37
N LEU A 143 -1.46 23.05 14.31
CA LEU A 143 -1.07 23.21 15.71
C LEU A 143 -0.92 21.82 16.33
N VAL A 144 0.28 21.50 16.80
CA VAL A 144 0.59 20.21 17.42
C VAL A 144 0.93 20.42 18.88
N TYR A 145 0.06 19.98 19.77
CA TYR A 145 0.29 20.05 21.21
C TYR A 145 1.27 19.00 21.67
N ILE A 146 2.35 19.44 22.31
CA ILE A 146 3.37 18.57 22.87
C ILE A 146 3.18 18.49 24.37
N CYS A 147 2.74 17.35 24.85
CA CYS A 147 2.54 17.09 26.27
C CYS A 147 3.70 16.28 26.82
N ALA A 148 4.43 16.85 27.78
CA ALA A 148 5.43 16.15 28.56
C ALA A 148 5.09 16.23 30.05
N PRO A 149 5.30 15.16 30.85
CA PRO A 149 5.03 15.20 32.27
C PRO A 149 5.98 16.16 32.99
N LEU A 150 5.41 16.98 33.87
CA LEU A 150 6.20 17.90 34.73
C LEU A 150 6.68 17.24 36.04
N ARG A 151 6.44 15.94 36.24
CA ARG A 151 6.85 15.17 37.41
C ARG A 151 7.87 14.11 37.01
N GLY A 152 8.73 13.74 37.95
CA GLY A 152 9.78 12.75 37.72
C GLY A 152 11.06 13.43 37.22
N GLU A 153 11.67 12.90 36.17
CA GLU A 153 12.91 13.41 35.58
C GLU A 153 12.63 14.65 34.68
N VAL A 154 12.36 15.79 35.32
CA VAL A 154 11.91 17.02 34.65
C VAL A 154 12.83 17.44 33.52
N GLU A 155 14.14 17.39 33.70
CA GLU A 155 15.11 17.77 32.67
C GLU A 155 15.04 16.90 31.42
N LYS A 156 14.89 15.59 31.60
CA LYS A 156 14.71 14.68 30.47
C LYS A 156 13.38 14.92 29.74
N ASN A 157 12.32 15.23 30.48
CA ASN A 157 11.02 15.54 29.91
C ASN A 157 11.05 16.83 29.12
N ILE A 158 11.77 17.84 29.58
CA ILE A 158 11.97 19.11 28.85
C ILE A 158 12.76 18.86 27.55
N GLU A 159 13.82 18.09 27.63
CA GLU A 159 14.63 17.76 26.44
C GLU A 159 13.80 16.98 25.41
N PHE A 160 13.03 15.99 25.85
CA PHE A 160 12.09 15.27 25.00
C PHE A 160 11.09 16.23 24.33
N ALA A 161 10.49 17.15 25.10
CA ALA A 161 9.53 18.12 24.54
C ALA A 161 10.19 19.04 23.49
N ARG A 162 11.43 19.49 23.73
CA ARG A 162 12.19 20.30 22.77
C ARG A 162 12.48 19.54 21.49
N GLN A 163 12.92 18.29 21.61
CA GLN A 163 13.17 17.45 20.45
C GLN A 163 11.90 17.27 19.62
N LYS A 164 10.77 16.97 20.27
CA LYS A 164 9.48 16.82 19.58
C LYS A 164 8.99 18.13 18.95
N ALA A 165 9.20 19.26 19.61
CA ALA A 165 8.90 20.56 19.02
C ALA A 165 9.71 20.82 17.75
N GLN A 166 10.98 20.45 17.75
CA GLN A 166 11.84 20.59 16.59
C GLN A 166 11.42 19.68 15.44
N GLU A 167 11.05 18.42 15.72
CA GLU A 167 10.50 17.48 14.73
C GLU A 167 9.23 18.04 14.09
N VAL A 168 8.28 18.54 14.90
CA VAL A 168 7.03 19.17 14.45
C VAL A 168 7.31 20.38 13.55
N PHE A 169 8.20 21.24 13.98
CA PHE A 169 8.59 22.43 13.21
C PHE A 169 9.25 22.07 11.87
N GLN A 170 10.15 21.07 11.86
CA GLN A 170 10.79 20.58 10.64
C GLN A 170 9.78 19.94 9.68
N ALA A 171 8.70 19.35 10.21
CA ALA A 171 7.58 18.85 9.41
C ALA A 171 6.69 19.98 8.84
N GLY A 172 6.98 21.26 9.18
CA GLY A 172 6.23 22.43 8.75
C GLY A 172 4.95 22.67 9.54
N ASP A 173 4.82 22.09 10.73
CA ASP A 173 3.72 22.31 11.67
C ASP A 173 4.14 23.26 12.79
N ILE A 174 3.19 23.76 13.56
CA ILE A 174 3.44 24.69 14.67
C ILE A 174 3.36 23.92 15.99
N PRO A 175 4.49 23.73 16.71
CA PRO A 175 4.47 23.14 18.04
C PRO A 175 3.87 24.12 19.06
N VAL A 176 3.01 23.60 19.94
CA VAL A 176 2.35 24.35 21.01
C VAL A 176 2.51 23.63 22.33
#